data_0e64c932eedda953bca090c2a23dbfd3
#
_entry.id   0e64c932eedda953bca090c2a23dbfd3
#
_cell.length_a   1.000
_cell.length_b   1.000
_cell.length_c   1.000
_cell.angle_alpha   90.00
_cell.angle_beta   90.00
_cell.angle_gamma   90.00
#
_symmetry.space_group_name_H-M   'P 1'
#
loop_
_entity.id
_entity.type
_entity.pdbx_description
1 polymer ?
#
loop_
_entity_poly.entity_id
_entity_poly.type
_entity_poly.pdbx_seq_one_letter_code
_entity_poly.pdbx_strand_id
1 'polypeptide(L)'
;MKGKALGANGLRLRKGEWLLVALFFSVVSAYGQTSFEVTPLIGGMYGGSIKLQQDVQPNYHAKLDNAVIFGVAGGFRFDGDDCASCNLVEFRWMRQKTYLNLKANAANLSVSRPSVAINHFLADFTHEWPIEETHDRVRPFLTGSLGVASMSTPAETGARFEFGIGGGVKVFLKRRWGFRFQAEYLPMLMEAEVQNVVCAAGCIVVLNGGLMNQFALTAGPIFRF
;
A
#
# COMPACT_ATOMS: atom_id res chain seq x y z
N MET A 1 -31.48 -16.22 32.59
CA MET A 1 -30.70 -15.88 31.39
C MET A 1 -30.91 -14.40 31.07
N LYS A 2 -29.94 -13.52 31.39
CA LYS A 2 -30.04 -12.07 31.13
C LYS A 2 -29.14 -11.74 29.92
N GLY A 3 -29.76 -11.35 28.81
CA GLY A 3 -29.05 -10.90 27.60
C GLY A 3 -28.37 -9.55 27.84
N LYS A 4 -27.05 -9.47 27.65
CA LYS A 4 -26.29 -8.23 27.60
C LYS A 4 -26.41 -7.65 26.20
N ALA A 5 -27.02 -6.47 26.06
CA ALA A 5 -27.02 -5.68 24.86
C ALA A 5 -25.59 -5.15 24.60
N LEU A 6 -25.03 -5.43 23.43
CA LEU A 6 -23.78 -4.81 22.94
C LEU A 6 -24.09 -3.35 22.60
N GLY A 7 -23.52 -2.43 23.37
CA GLY A 7 -23.56 -1.00 23.08
C GLY A 7 -22.76 -0.65 21.82
N ALA A 8 -23.42 -0.02 20.86
CA ALA A 8 -22.80 0.58 19.70
C ALA A 8 -21.97 1.80 20.16
N ASN A 9 -20.66 1.63 20.25
CA ASN A 9 -19.73 2.76 20.44
C ASN A 9 -19.63 3.53 19.12
N GLY A 10 -20.51 4.52 18.95
CA GLY A 10 -20.37 5.52 17.91
C GLY A 10 -19.08 6.34 18.16
N LEU A 11 -18.22 6.39 17.16
CA LEU A 11 -17.01 7.21 17.14
C LEU A 11 -17.43 8.68 17.30
N ARG A 12 -17.42 9.21 18.53
CA ARG A 12 -17.57 10.64 18.79
C ARG A 12 -16.22 11.30 18.58
N LEU A 13 -15.97 11.77 17.37
CA LEU A 13 -14.84 12.66 17.09
C LEU A 13 -14.95 13.90 18.02
N ARG A 14 -13.89 14.18 18.77
CA ARG A 14 -13.83 15.32 19.68
C ARG A 14 -13.86 16.62 18.84
N LYS A 15 -14.52 17.65 19.37
CA LYS A 15 -14.69 18.97 18.66
C LYS A 15 -13.39 19.56 18.12
N GLY A 16 -12.22 19.23 18.70
CA GLY A 16 -10.91 19.65 18.20
C GLY A 16 -10.45 18.96 16.90
N GLU A 17 -10.93 17.78 16.62
CA GLU A 17 -10.53 17.02 15.40
C GLU A 17 -11.19 17.60 14.14
N TRP A 18 -12.41 18.13 14.27
CA TRP A 18 -13.09 18.88 13.19
C TRP A 18 -12.38 20.18 12.82
N LEU A 19 -11.75 20.84 13.82
CA LEU A 19 -10.95 22.06 13.56
C LEU A 19 -9.70 21.75 12.75
N LEU A 20 -9.02 20.64 13.01
CA LEU A 20 -7.86 20.21 12.21
C LEU A 20 -8.25 19.84 10.77
N VAL A 21 -9.36 19.16 10.60
CA VAL A 21 -9.90 18.83 9.27
C VAL A 21 -10.31 20.11 8.52
N ALA A 22 -11.01 21.03 9.17
CA ALA A 22 -11.40 22.33 8.59
C ALA A 22 -10.20 23.21 8.26
N LEU A 23 -9.15 23.21 9.11
CA LEU A 23 -7.91 23.93 8.88
C LEU A 23 -7.14 23.36 7.69
N PHE A 24 -7.12 22.04 7.56
CA PHE A 24 -6.51 21.36 6.40
C PHE A 24 -7.23 21.72 5.09
N PHE A 25 -8.56 21.71 5.09
CA PHE A 25 -9.33 22.12 3.91
C PHE A 25 -9.21 23.62 3.59
N SER A 26 -9.09 24.49 4.59
CA SER A 26 -8.93 25.95 4.37
C SER A 26 -7.57 26.31 3.80
N VAL A 27 -6.51 25.60 4.19
CA VAL A 27 -5.15 25.80 3.62
C VAL A 27 -5.12 25.36 2.16
N VAL A 28 -5.77 24.24 1.81
CA VAL A 28 -5.84 23.75 0.42
C VAL A 28 -6.61 24.72 -0.49
N SER A 29 -7.62 25.42 0.03
CA SER A 29 -8.40 26.39 -0.74
C SER A 29 -7.69 27.73 -1.00
N ALA A 30 -6.62 28.04 -0.29
CA ALA A 30 -5.87 29.29 -0.43
C ALA A 30 -4.86 29.28 -1.59
N TYR A 31 -4.52 28.11 -2.13
CA TYR A 31 -3.65 27.97 -3.30
C TYR A 31 -4.51 27.89 -4.56
N GLY A 32 -4.72 29.00 -5.21
CA GLY A 32 -5.73 29.27 -6.25
C GLY A 32 -5.65 28.51 -7.58
N GLN A 33 -4.97 27.37 -7.70
CA GLN A 33 -4.97 26.51 -8.91
C GLN A 33 -4.59 25.05 -8.56
N THR A 34 -5.08 24.51 -7.47
CA THR A 34 -4.88 23.10 -7.15
C THR A 34 -5.86 22.24 -7.92
N SER A 35 -5.37 21.30 -8.73
CA SER A 35 -6.22 20.24 -9.29
C SER A 35 -6.15 19.00 -8.41
N PHE A 36 -7.28 18.34 -8.23
CA PHE A 36 -7.41 17.12 -7.46
C PHE A 36 -7.62 15.93 -8.41
N GLU A 37 -6.87 14.86 -8.21
CA GLU A 37 -6.97 13.62 -8.98
C GLU A 37 -7.43 12.46 -8.10
N VAL A 38 -8.35 11.64 -8.62
CA VAL A 38 -8.76 10.37 -8.00
C VAL A 38 -8.52 9.25 -8.99
N THR A 39 -7.90 8.17 -8.52
CA THR A 39 -7.57 7.00 -9.35
C THR A 39 -7.94 5.73 -8.60
N PRO A 40 -9.08 5.08 -8.91
CA PRO A 40 -9.29 3.69 -8.54
C PRO A 40 -8.22 2.81 -9.17
N LEU A 41 -7.66 1.87 -8.42
CA LEU A 41 -6.53 1.05 -8.83
C LEU A 41 -6.90 -0.44 -8.78
N ILE A 42 -6.46 -1.17 -9.79
CA ILE A 42 -6.45 -2.62 -9.82
C ILE A 42 -5.10 -3.09 -10.35
N GLY A 43 -4.62 -4.26 -9.88
CA GLY A 43 -3.32 -4.74 -10.34
C GLY A 43 -2.91 -6.06 -9.73
N GLY A 44 -1.61 -6.36 -9.84
CA GLY A 44 -0.96 -7.52 -9.26
C GLY A 44 0.18 -7.12 -8.34
N MET A 45 0.31 -7.85 -7.22
CA MET A 45 1.44 -7.79 -6.32
C MET A 45 2.25 -9.07 -6.45
N TYR A 46 3.56 -8.92 -6.65
CA TYR A 46 4.51 -10.00 -6.90
C TYR A 46 5.63 -9.96 -5.87
N GLY A 47 6.17 -11.13 -5.53
CA GLY A 47 7.25 -11.23 -4.56
C GLY A 47 6.75 -11.39 -3.12
N GLY A 48 7.57 -10.97 -2.15
CA GLY A 48 7.30 -11.18 -0.72
C GLY A 48 7.93 -12.46 -0.22
N SER A 49 9.27 -12.56 -0.27
CA SER A 49 10.01 -13.64 0.39
C SER A 49 10.65 -13.14 1.68
N ILE A 50 10.50 -13.89 2.74
CA ILE A 50 11.11 -13.64 4.04
C ILE A 50 12.03 -14.82 4.35
N LYS A 51 13.27 -14.55 4.69
CA LYS A 51 14.20 -15.55 5.21
C LYS A 51 13.97 -15.64 6.71
N LEU A 52 13.54 -16.79 7.18
CA LEU A 52 13.38 -17.08 8.60
C LEU A 52 14.66 -17.77 9.07
N GLN A 53 15.43 -17.11 9.90
CA GLN A 53 16.64 -17.69 10.51
C GLN A 53 16.28 -18.13 11.92
N GLN A 54 16.37 -19.42 12.19
CA GLN A 54 16.19 -19.99 13.50
C GLN A 54 17.55 -20.44 14.01
N ASP A 55 17.91 -20.10 15.27
CA ASP A 55 19.21 -20.42 15.87
C ASP A 55 19.47 -21.92 16.02
N VAL A 56 18.44 -22.75 15.89
CA VAL A 56 18.53 -24.22 16.04
C VAL A 56 17.74 -24.89 14.92
N GLN A 57 18.30 -24.89 13.68
CA GLN A 57 17.86 -25.70 12.51
C GLN A 57 16.34 -25.76 12.17
N PRO A 58 15.91 -25.85 10.90
CA PRO A 58 16.53 -25.51 9.62
C PRO A 58 16.05 -24.15 9.06
N ASN A 59 16.78 -23.60 8.07
CA ASN A 59 16.39 -22.38 7.37
C ASN A 59 14.99 -22.54 6.72
N TYR A 60 14.01 -21.84 7.23
CA TYR A 60 12.68 -21.76 6.62
C TYR A 60 12.63 -20.57 5.65
N HIS A 61 12.09 -20.81 4.48
CA HIS A 61 11.75 -19.75 3.55
C HIS A 61 10.24 -19.58 3.55
N ALA A 62 9.78 -18.42 4.01
CA ALA A 62 8.40 -18.02 3.85
C ALA A 62 8.26 -17.16 2.59
N LYS A 63 7.33 -17.50 1.72
CA LYS A 63 7.02 -16.76 0.51
C LYS A 63 5.52 -16.45 0.44
N LEU A 64 5.18 -15.18 0.18
CA LEU A 64 3.82 -14.81 -0.16
C LEU A 64 3.51 -15.19 -1.62
N ASP A 65 2.33 -15.71 -1.86
CA ASP A 65 1.84 -15.92 -3.22
C ASP A 65 1.57 -14.59 -3.91
N ASN A 66 1.68 -14.60 -5.23
CA ASN A 66 1.26 -13.45 -6.03
C ASN A 66 -0.24 -13.21 -5.79
N ALA A 67 -0.64 -11.95 -5.73
CA ALA A 67 -2.00 -11.58 -5.39
C ALA A 67 -2.53 -10.48 -6.29
N VAL A 68 -3.83 -10.49 -6.53
CA VAL A 68 -4.53 -9.34 -7.06
C VAL A 68 -4.64 -8.27 -5.98
N ILE A 69 -4.38 -7.02 -6.36
CA ILE A 69 -4.55 -5.85 -5.51
C ILE A 69 -5.61 -4.93 -6.09
N PHE A 70 -6.32 -4.25 -5.21
CA PHE A 70 -7.23 -3.16 -5.54
C PHE A 70 -7.08 -2.04 -4.54
N GLY A 71 -7.40 -0.82 -4.96
CA GLY A 71 -7.22 0.34 -4.11
C GLY A 71 -7.72 1.62 -4.71
N VAL A 72 -7.31 2.73 -4.12
CA VAL A 72 -7.59 4.08 -4.59
C VAL A 72 -6.42 4.99 -4.24
N ALA A 73 -6.08 5.89 -5.16
CA ALA A 73 -5.18 7.01 -4.93
C ALA A 73 -5.96 8.32 -5.05
N GLY A 74 -5.70 9.25 -4.15
CA GLY A 74 -6.21 10.62 -4.21
C GLY A 74 -5.04 11.58 -4.08
N GLY A 75 -4.91 12.54 -5.01
CA GLY A 75 -3.73 13.41 -5.06
C GLY A 75 -4.05 14.86 -5.36
N PHE A 76 -3.19 15.74 -4.87
CA PHE A 76 -3.23 17.17 -5.10
C PHE A 76 -2.01 17.59 -5.91
N ARG A 77 -2.26 18.35 -6.97
CA ARG A 77 -1.24 18.99 -7.79
C ARG A 77 -1.06 20.43 -7.33
N PHE A 78 0.19 20.85 -7.17
CA PHE A 78 0.51 22.19 -6.66
C PHE A 78 0.90 23.18 -7.77
N ASP A 79 1.33 22.69 -8.93
CA ASP A 79 1.97 23.50 -9.98
C ASP A 79 0.98 23.99 -11.06
N GLY A 80 -0.33 23.80 -10.87
CA GLY A 80 -1.32 24.11 -11.89
C GLY A 80 -1.38 23.10 -13.04
N ASP A 81 -2.26 23.35 -14.04
CA ASP A 81 -2.46 22.40 -15.16
C ASP A 81 -1.42 22.56 -16.29
N ASP A 82 -0.83 23.74 -16.44
CA ASP A 82 0.07 24.13 -17.55
C ASP A 82 1.55 24.08 -17.12
N CYS A 83 1.94 23.10 -16.31
CA CYS A 83 3.31 22.94 -15.84
C CYS A 83 4.16 22.15 -16.85
N ALA A 84 5.38 22.61 -17.14
CA ALA A 84 6.39 21.85 -17.90
C ALA A 84 6.86 20.60 -17.15
N SER A 85 6.85 20.66 -15.81
CA SER A 85 6.97 19.52 -14.91
C SER A 85 6.06 19.73 -13.71
N CYS A 86 5.34 18.70 -13.31
CA CYS A 86 4.32 18.82 -12.28
C CYS A 86 4.62 17.94 -11.07
N ASN A 87 4.37 18.50 -9.88
CA ASN A 87 4.53 17.78 -8.63
C ASN A 87 3.17 17.50 -8.00
N LEU A 88 2.97 16.25 -7.59
CA LEU A 88 1.76 15.80 -6.89
C LEU A 88 2.14 15.18 -5.57
N VAL A 89 1.33 15.42 -4.56
CA VAL A 89 1.30 14.60 -3.35
C VAL A 89 0.01 13.78 -3.38
N GLU A 90 0.16 12.46 -3.28
CA GLU A 90 -0.97 11.54 -3.35
C GLU A 90 -1.04 10.75 -2.04
N PHE A 91 -2.24 10.42 -1.61
CA PHE A 91 -2.50 9.42 -0.59
C PHE A 91 -3.09 8.20 -1.26
N ARG A 92 -2.49 7.03 -1.03
CA ARG A 92 -2.88 5.78 -1.68
C ARG A 92 -3.18 4.70 -0.66
N TRP A 93 -4.32 4.06 -0.81
CA TRP A 93 -4.66 2.84 -0.12
C TRP A 93 -4.76 1.69 -1.11
N MET A 94 -4.15 0.56 -0.77
CA MET A 94 -4.25 -0.68 -1.55
C MET A 94 -4.46 -1.87 -0.61
N ARG A 95 -5.19 -2.87 -1.09
CA ARG A 95 -5.44 -4.10 -0.36
C ARG A 95 -5.12 -5.31 -1.22
N GLN A 96 -4.39 -6.27 -0.61
CA GLN A 96 -4.14 -7.59 -1.18
C GLN A 96 -4.62 -8.69 -0.22
N LYS A 97 -5.06 -9.81 -0.79
CA LYS A 97 -5.28 -11.06 -0.07
C LYS A 97 -4.37 -12.11 -0.70
N THR A 98 -3.55 -12.74 0.11
CA THR A 98 -2.55 -13.71 -0.34
C THR A 98 -2.46 -14.88 0.63
N TYR A 99 -1.64 -15.86 0.30
CA TYR A 99 -1.36 -17.02 1.15
C TYR A 99 0.13 -17.07 1.46
N LEU A 100 0.46 -17.46 2.68
CA LEU A 100 1.84 -17.65 3.11
C LEU A 100 2.25 -19.09 2.84
N ASN A 101 3.22 -19.29 1.96
CA ASN A 101 3.84 -20.58 1.70
C ASN A 101 5.10 -20.73 2.55
N LEU A 102 5.07 -21.65 3.51
CA LEU A 102 6.22 -22.01 4.30
C LEU A 102 6.88 -23.24 3.67
N LYS A 103 8.11 -23.11 3.17
CA LYS A 103 8.91 -24.24 2.71
C LYS A 103 9.87 -24.64 3.83
N ALA A 104 9.65 -25.80 4.42
CA ALA A 104 10.60 -26.43 5.34
C ALA A 104 11.52 -27.36 4.54
N ASN A 105 12.84 -27.27 4.76
CA ASN A 105 13.83 -28.18 4.15
C ASN A 105 13.82 -29.60 4.77
N ALA A 106 12.91 -29.89 5.70
CA ALA A 106 12.76 -31.20 6.30
C ALA A 106 11.52 -31.90 5.71
N ALA A 107 11.70 -33.15 5.29
CA ALA A 107 10.70 -33.99 4.69
C ALA A 107 9.41 -34.09 5.53
N ASN A 108 8.25 -33.96 4.84
CA ASN A 108 6.93 -34.41 5.29
C ASN A 108 6.15 -33.61 6.34
N LEU A 109 6.35 -32.31 6.51
CA LEU A 109 5.38 -31.49 7.23
C LEU A 109 4.36 -30.90 6.25
N SER A 110 3.09 -31.29 6.37
CA SER A 110 1.96 -30.62 5.71
C SER A 110 1.81 -29.23 6.30
N VAL A 111 2.41 -28.23 5.64
CA VAL A 111 2.40 -26.86 6.14
C VAL A 111 1.06 -26.24 5.77
N SER A 112 0.30 -25.83 6.78
CA SER A 112 -0.88 -24.99 6.64
C SER A 112 -0.51 -23.76 5.81
N ARG A 113 -1.36 -23.37 4.84
CA ARG A 113 -1.23 -22.14 4.06
C ARG A 113 -2.14 -21.07 4.66
N PRO A 114 -1.72 -20.34 5.70
CA PRO A 114 -2.56 -19.31 6.27
C PRO A 114 -2.82 -18.20 5.26
N SER A 115 -4.07 -17.71 5.23
CA SER A 115 -4.42 -16.54 4.46
C SER A 115 -3.89 -15.29 5.16
N VAL A 116 -3.34 -14.36 4.37
CA VAL A 116 -2.83 -13.08 4.85
C VAL A 116 -3.51 -11.97 4.07
N ALA A 117 -4.10 -11.01 4.79
CA ALA A 117 -4.60 -9.77 4.21
C ALA A 117 -3.64 -8.63 4.56
N ILE A 118 -3.21 -7.87 3.55
CA ILE A 118 -2.32 -6.71 3.74
C ILE A 118 -3.04 -5.48 3.19
N ASN A 119 -3.13 -4.44 4.02
CA ASN A 119 -3.58 -3.12 3.62
C ASN A 119 -2.37 -2.19 3.64
N HIS A 120 -2.08 -1.57 2.51
CA HIS A 120 -1.02 -0.60 2.31
C HIS A 120 -1.62 0.80 2.39
N PHE A 121 -1.04 1.67 3.20
CA PHE A 121 -1.38 3.09 3.34
C PHE A 121 -0.13 3.90 3.04
N LEU A 122 -0.09 4.55 1.88
CA LEU A 122 1.08 5.21 1.34
C LEU A 122 0.82 6.70 1.13
N ALA A 123 1.80 7.50 1.46
CA ALA A 123 1.93 8.87 1.00
C ALA A 123 2.96 8.88 -0.14
N ASP A 124 2.55 9.32 -1.31
CA ASP A 124 3.35 9.31 -2.53
C ASP A 124 3.72 10.75 -2.90
N PHE A 125 4.98 10.95 -3.27
CA PHE A 125 5.44 12.14 -3.97
C PHE A 125 5.72 11.75 -5.42
N THR A 126 4.96 12.35 -6.33
CA THR A 126 4.99 12.03 -7.76
C THR A 126 5.43 13.23 -8.57
N HIS A 127 6.42 13.04 -9.43
CA HIS A 127 6.91 14.02 -10.38
C HIS A 127 6.54 13.58 -11.80
N GLU A 128 5.86 14.46 -12.56
CA GLU A 128 5.33 14.20 -13.91
C GLU A 128 6.03 15.08 -14.94
N TRP A 129 6.26 14.52 -16.13
CA TRP A 129 6.79 15.22 -17.32
C TRP A 129 5.77 15.14 -18.44
N PRO A 130 4.94 16.20 -18.66
CA PRO A 130 4.06 16.26 -19.82
C PRO A 130 4.87 16.21 -21.12
N ILE A 131 4.42 15.44 -22.09
CA ILE A 131 5.04 15.36 -23.42
C ILE A 131 4.31 16.33 -24.35
N GLU A 132 4.94 17.46 -24.70
CA GLU A 132 4.37 18.54 -25.52
C GLU A 132 3.87 18.04 -26.87
N GLU A 133 4.58 17.13 -27.54
CA GLU A 133 4.20 16.54 -28.83
C GLU A 133 2.86 15.83 -28.80
N THR A 134 2.40 15.39 -27.63
CA THR A 134 1.10 14.75 -27.40
C THR A 134 0.04 15.71 -26.93
N HIS A 135 0.27 17.04 -26.98
CA HIS A 135 -0.58 18.06 -26.38
C HIS A 135 -0.86 17.75 -24.88
N ASP A 136 0.18 17.35 -24.15
CA ASP A 136 0.18 17.02 -22.73
C ASP A 136 -0.75 15.86 -22.34
N ARG A 137 -1.17 15.08 -23.32
CA ARG A 137 -2.02 13.90 -23.05
C ARG A 137 -1.26 12.74 -22.42
N VAL A 138 0.02 12.61 -22.75
CA VAL A 138 0.88 11.55 -22.21
C VAL A 138 1.83 12.17 -21.19
N ARG A 139 1.79 11.66 -19.95
CA ARG A 139 2.58 12.17 -18.83
C ARG A 139 3.31 11.02 -18.14
N PRO A 140 4.55 10.72 -18.53
CA PRO A 140 5.41 9.85 -17.73
C PRO A 140 5.60 10.44 -16.33
N PHE A 141 5.80 9.57 -15.33
CA PHE A 141 6.05 10.02 -13.95
C PHE A 141 6.97 9.07 -13.21
N LEU A 142 7.64 9.62 -12.20
CA LEU A 142 8.31 8.88 -11.15
C LEU A 142 7.60 9.15 -9.82
N THR A 143 7.61 8.18 -8.93
CA THR A 143 7.01 8.30 -7.61
C THR A 143 7.92 7.70 -6.54
N GLY A 144 8.01 8.39 -5.42
CA GLY A 144 8.57 7.88 -4.18
C GLY A 144 7.46 7.76 -3.15
N SER A 145 7.41 6.66 -2.41
CA SER A 145 6.33 6.31 -1.48
C SER A 145 6.86 6.05 -0.08
N LEU A 146 6.13 6.50 0.94
CA LEU A 146 6.39 6.20 2.34
C LEU A 146 5.06 5.84 3.01
N GLY A 147 5.07 4.82 3.87
CA GLY A 147 3.82 4.43 4.52
C GLY A 147 3.89 3.27 5.49
N VAL A 148 2.75 2.70 5.73
CA VAL A 148 2.55 1.56 6.63
C VAL A 148 1.70 0.50 5.96
N ALA A 149 2.14 -0.76 6.10
CA ALA A 149 1.36 -1.92 5.73
C ALA A 149 0.78 -2.58 6.99
N SER A 150 -0.53 -2.73 7.03
CA SER A 150 -1.21 -3.49 8.08
C SER A 150 -1.42 -4.91 7.60
N MET A 151 -0.68 -5.86 8.20
CA MET A 151 -0.79 -7.30 7.92
C MET A 151 -1.74 -7.94 8.92
N SER A 152 -2.75 -8.63 8.42
CA SER A 152 -3.71 -9.38 9.24
C SER A 152 -3.64 -10.86 8.88
N THR A 153 -3.32 -11.68 9.87
CA THR A 153 -3.40 -13.14 9.85
C THR A 153 -4.52 -13.60 10.75
N PRO A 154 -4.96 -14.88 10.71
CA PRO A 154 -5.95 -15.39 11.66
C PRO A 154 -5.51 -15.30 13.13
N ALA A 155 -4.20 -15.22 13.40
CA ALA A 155 -3.63 -15.20 14.75
C ALA A 155 -3.37 -13.77 15.25
N GLU A 156 -2.96 -12.85 14.37
CA GLU A 156 -2.47 -11.53 14.77
C GLU A 156 -2.62 -10.50 13.65
N THR A 157 -2.70 -9.23 14.06
CA THR A 157 -2.62 -8.06 13.17
C THR A 157 -1.45 -7.19 13.62
N GLY A 158 -0.54 -6.89 12.70
CA GLY A 158 0.61 -6.01 12.94
C GLY A 158 0.76 -4.96 11.86
N ALA A 159 1.30 -3.80 12.22
CA ALA A 159 1.67 -2.74 11.31
C ALA A 159 3.17 -2.80 11.01
N ARG A 160 3.56 -2.53 9.76
CA ARG A 160 4.95 -2.52 9.30
C ARG A 160 5.20 -1.28 8.47
N PHE A 161 6.36 -0.68 8.65
CA PHE A 161 6.77 0.44 7.82
C PHE A 161 7.13 -0.07 6.42
N GLU A 162 6.69 0.67 5.40
CA GLU A 162 7.02 0.40 4.01
C GLU A 162 7.43 1.68 3.30
N PHE A 163 8.27 1.53 2.29
CA PHE A 163 8.64 2.60 1.40
C PHE A 163 8.66 2.07 -0.03
N GLY A 164 8.66 2.96 -1.01
CA GLY A 164 8.59 2.54 -2.39
C GLY A 164 9.26 3.51 -3.34
N ILE A 165 9.63 2.96 -4.47
CA ILE A 165 10.03 3.73 -5.64
C ILE A 165 9.41 3.10 -6.87
N GLY A 166 8.87 3.94 -7.74
CA GLY A 166 8.18 3.47 -8.92
C GLY A 166 8.07 4.52 -9.99
N GLY A 167 7.38 4.15 -11.04
CA GLY A 167 7.10 5.07 -12.12
C GLY A 167 6.02 4.50 -13.03
N GLY A 168 5.60 5.33 -13.97
CA GLY A 168 4.54 4.93 -14.86
C GLY A 168 4.21 5.99 -15.90
N VAL A 169 3.04 5.85 -16.45
CA VAL A 169 2.51 6.80 -17.44
C VAL A 169 1.03 7.07 -17.16
N LYS A 170 0.67 8.33 -17.24
CA LYS A 170 -0.72 8.80 -17.27
C LYS A 170 -1.06 9.17 -18.72
N VAL A 171 -2.18 8.67 -19.24
CA VAL A 171 -2.66 8.96 -20.60
C VAL A 171 -4.05 9.60 -20.49
N PHE A 172 -4.15 10.89 -20.78
CA PHE A 172 -5.39 11.64 -20.72
C PHE A 172 -6.12 11.60 -22.07
N LEU A 173 -7.32 11.03 -22.10
CA LEU A 173 -8.19 11.01 -23.27
C LEU A 173 -8.97 12.31 -23.42
N LYS A 174 -9.32 12.93 -22.30
CA LYS A 174 -9.93 14.25 -22.18
C LYS A 174 -9.29 15.01 -21.03
N ARG A 175 -9.53 16.33 -20.94
CA ARG A 175 -8.95 17.18 -19.90
C ARG A 175 -9.19 16.67 -18.47
N ARG A 176 -10.31 15.98 -18.22
CA ARG A 176 -10.72 15.54 -16.88
C ARG A 176 -10.62 14.06 -16.62
N TRP A 177 -10.27 13.21 -17.61
CA TRP A 177 -10.16 11.79 -17.39
C TRP A 177 -9.14 11.12 -18.32
N GLY A 178 -8.53 10.07 -17.82
CA GLY A 178 -7.51 9.30 -18.49
C GLY A 178 -7.29 7.94 -17.82
N PHE A 179 -6.14 7.35 -18.09
CA PHE A 179 -5.70 6.10 -17.48
C PHE A 179 -4.29 6.27 -16.92
N ARG A 180 -4.04 5.60 -15.78
CA ARG A 180 -2.73 5.47 -15.13
C ARG A 180 -2.27 4.03 -15.23
N PHE A 181 -0.99 3.85 -15.55
CA PHE A 181 -0.26 2.58 -15.48
C PHE A 181 0.98 2.83 -14.65
N GLN A 182 1.22 1.99 -13.64
CA GLN A 182 2.32 2.16 -12.70
C GLN A 182 2.97 0.83 -12.36
N ALA A 183 4.30 0.85 -12.29
CA ALA A 183 5.12 -0.23 -11.76
C ALA A 183 5.90 0.32 -10.57
N GLU A 184 5.96 -0.43 -9.45
CA GLU A 184 6.55 0.05 -8.21
C GLU A 184 7.20 -1.08 -7.43
N TYR A 185 8.35 -0.82 -6.86
CA TYR A 185 9.03 -1.66 -5.90
C TYR A 185 8.71 -1.16 -4.49
N LEU A 186 8.16 -2.04 -3.65
CA LEU A 186 7.62 -1.76 -2.32
C LEU A 186 8.28 -2.68 -1.29
N PRO A 187 9.47 -2.36 -0.78
CA PRO A 187 10.06 -3.06 0.35
C PRO A 187 9.37 -2.68 1.66
N MET A 188 9.10 -3.69 2.47
CA MET A 188 8.50 -3.58 3.80
C MET A 188 9.51 -4.01 4.85
N LEU A 189 9.67 -3.19 5.90
CA LEU A 189 10.54 -3.50 7.04
C LEU A 189 9.84 -4.49 7.96
N MET A 190 10.43 -5.68 8.10
CA MET A 190 9.98 -6.68 9.04
C MET A 190 10.80 -6.54 10.32
N GLU A 191 10.19 -6.09 11.41
CA GLU A 191 10.84 -6.06 12.72
C GLU A 191 11.08 -7.47 13.25
N ALA A 192 12.19 -7.65 13.99
CA ALA A 192 12.66 -8.93 14.49
C ALA A 192 11.79 -9.56 15.59
N GLU A 193 10.80 -8.83 16.13
CA GLU A 193 9.93 -9.31 17.20
C GLU A 193 8.59 -9.81 16.68
N VAL A 194 8.54 -10.97 16.06
CA VAL A 194 7.32 -11.77 16.04
C VAL A 194 7.48 -12.90 17.01
N GLN A 195 7.19 -12.62 18.28
CA GLN A 195 6.96 -13.65 19.28
C GLN A 195 5.64 -14.33 18.91
N ASN A 196 5.71 -15.66 18.72
CA ASN A 196 4.58 -16.58 18.62
C ASN A 196 3.80 -16.62 17.29
N VAL A 197 4.42 -17.09 16.21
CA VAL A 197 3.64 -17.81 15.20
C VAL A 197 3.39 -19.22 15.76
N VAL A 198 2.19 -19.45 16.28
CA VAL A 198 1.78 -20.75 16.79
C VAL A 198 1.58 -21.68 15.57
N CYS A 199 2.54 -22.53 15.30
CA CYS A 199 2.30 -23.70 14.48
C CYS A 199 1.52 -24.71 15.31
N ALA A 200 0.62 -25.49 14.71
CA ALA A 200 -0.16 -26.55 15.37
C ALA A 200 0.68 -27.64 16.08
N ALA A 201 2.00 -27.57 16.00
CA ALA A 201 2.98 -28.47 16.62
C ALA A 201 3.99 -27.75 17.56
N GLY A 202 3.69 -26.55 18.05
CA GLY A 202 4.49 -25.89 19.10
C GLY A 202 5.84 -25.32 18.65
N CYS A 203 5.99 -24.86 17.39
CA CYS A 203 7.21 -24.19 16.95
C CYS A 203 7.13 -22.68 17.22
N ILE A 204 8.19 -22.11 17.78
CA ILE A 204 8.41 -20.67 17.90
C ILE A 204 9.21 -20.24 16.66
N VAL A 205 8.64 -19.41 15.81
CA VAL A 205 9.35 -18.84 14.66
C VAL A 205 9.79 -17.43 15.03
N VAL A 206 11.08 -17.24 15.19
CA VAL A 206 11.70 -15.91 15.36
C VAL A 206 11.98 -15.33 13.98
N LEU A 207 11.33 -14.25 13.62
CA LEU A 207 11.62 -13.49 12.41
C LEU A 207 12.80 -12.56 12.70
N ASN A 208 13.98 -12.85 12.16
CA ASN A 208 15.04 -11.84 12.13
C ASN A 208 14.65 -10.70 11.21
N GLY A 209 14.82 -9.45 11.68
CA GLY A 209 14.51 -8.24 10.93
C GLY A 209 15.14 -8.27 9.54
N GLY A 210 14.31 -8.00 8.52
CA GLY A 210 14.72 -8.02 7.13
C GLY A 210 13.76 -7.22 6.27
N LEU A 211 14.11 -7.07 5.00
CA LEU A 211 13.23 -6.47 4.00
C LEU A 211 12.41 -7.56 3.31
N MET A 212 11.10 -7.41 3.34
CA MET A 212 10.20 -8.17 2.47
C MET A 212 9.97 -7.37 1.19
N ASN A 213 10.56 -7.87 0.10
CA ASN A 213 10.55 -7.17 -1.17
C ASN A 213 9.30 -7.54 -1.98
N GLN A 214 8.51 -6.55 -2.35
CA GLN A 214 7.33 -6.72 -3.21
C GLN A 214 7.43 -5.83 -4.44
N PHE A 215 6.78 -6.23 -5.52
CA PHE A 215 6.67 -5.48 -6.75
C PHE A 215 5.20 -5.38 -7.16
N ALA A 216 4.70 -4.16 -7.32
CA ALA A 216 3.32 -3.88 -7.70
C ALA A 216 3.24 -3.43 -9.15
N LEU A 217 2.28 -3.98 -9.89
CA LEU A 217 1.84 -3.47 -11.19
C LEU A 217 0.38 -3.05 -11.04
N THR A 218 0.08 -1.78 -11.26
CA THR A 218 -1.27 -1.24 -11.11
C THR A 218 -1.71 -0.46 -12.34
N ALA A 219 -3.01 -0.46 -12.58
CA ALA A 219 -3.65 0.35 -13.59
C ALA A 219 -5.00 0.86 -13.06
N GLY A 220 -5.49 1.99 -13.62
CA GLY A 220 -6.80 2.51 -13.27
C GLY A 220 -7.18 3.77 -14.04
N PRO A 221 -8.48 4.09 -14.08
CA PRO A 221 -8.95 5.36 -14.64
C PRO A 221 -8.60 6.52 -13.71
N ILE A 222 -8.23 7.66 -14.28
CA ILE A 222 -7.96 8.90 -13.56
C ILE A 222 -9.13 9.84 -13.78
N PHE A 223 -9.59 10.46 -12.71
CA PHE A 223 -10.56 11.56 -12.73
C PHE A 223 -9.93 12.80 -12.11
N ARG A 224 -9.93 13.90 -12.87
CA ARG A 224 -9.37 15.19 -12.45
C ARG A 224 -10.49 16.20 -12.26
N PHE A 225 -10.40 16.95 -11.15
CA PHE A 225 -11.38 17.95 -10.73
C PHE A 225 -10.75 19.33 -10.59
#